data_52705c3f9fa56300c24c757be547374c
#
_entry.id   52705c3f9fa56300c24c757be547374c
#
_cell.length_a   1.000
_cell.length_b   1.000
_cell.length_c   1.000
_cell.angle_alpha   90.00
_cell.angle_beta   90.00
_cell.angle_gamma   90.00
#
_symmetry.space_group_name_H-M   'P 1'
#
loop_
_entity.id
_entity.type
_entity.pdbx_description
1 polymer ?
#
loop_
_entity_poly.entity_id
_entity_poly.type
_entity_poly.pdbx_seq_one_letter_code
_entity_poly.pdbx_strand_id
1 'polypeptide(L)'
;KLVERARHIGKILSESLNALAAKHSIIGEVRGRGAMQAIELVEPGTTTPNPAAMATIIKYCQSKGVLILTAGTYGNVIRFLPPIVISDELLNDALGVLEEAFASL
;
A
#
# COMPACT_ATOMS: atom_id res chain seq x y z
N LYS A 1 -19.99 -15.18 1.77
CA LYS A 1 -18.62 -15.67 1.56
C LYS A 1 -17.71 -14.61 0.96
N LEU A 2 -18.18 -13.90 -0.05
CA LEU A 2 -17.39 -12.81 -0.64
C LEU A 2 -17.18 -11.67 0.35
N VAL A 3 -18.18 -11.37 1.18
CA VAL A 3 -18.08 -10.34 2.22
C VAL A 3 -17.04 -10.74 3.27
N GLU A 4 -17.08 -12.00 3.69
CA GLU A 4 -16.09 -12.50 4.66
C GLU A 4 -14.69 -12.48 4.08
N ARG A 5 -14.56 -12.86 2.80
CA ARG A 5 -13.27 -12.84 2.11
C ARG A 5 -12.72 -11.43 1.99
N ALA A 6 -13.57 -10.46 1.64
CA ALA A 6 -13.18 -9.06 1.56
C ALA A 6 -12.71 -8.52 2.92
N ARG A 7 -13.39 -8.91 3.99
CA ARG A 7 -12.98 -8.52 5.35
C ARG A 7 -11.63 -9.12 5.71
N HIS A 8 -11.39 -10.37 5.35
CA HIS A 8 -10.13 -11.04 5.61
C HIS A 8 -8.98 -10.36 4.88
N ILE A 9 -9.16 -10.06 3.60
CA ILE A 9 -8.15 -9.36 2.80
C ILE A 9 -7.91 -7.96 3.37
N GLY A 10 -8.98 -7.26 3.72
CA GLY A 10 -8.88 -5.92 4.30
C GLY A 10 -8.13 -5.92 5.62
N LYS A 11 -8.32 -6.94 6.43
CA LYS A 11 -7.60 -7.08 7.70
C LYS A 11 -6.10 -7.26 7.45
N ILE A 12 -5.73 -8.15 6.53
CA ILE A 12 -4.33 -8.38 6.19
C ILE A 12 -3.69 -7.09 5.68
N LEU A 13 -4.35 -6.41 4.75
CA LEU A 13 -3.85 -5.15 4.20
C LEU A 13 -3.71 -4.08 5.27
N SER A 14 -4.75 -3.88 6.06
CA SER A 14 -4.77 -2.84 7.09
C SER A 14 -3.66 -3.06 8.11
N GLU A 15 -3.50 -4.29 8.59
CA GLU A 15 -2.46 -4.61 9.56
C GLU A 15 -1.07 -4.38 8.97
N SER A 16 -0.84 -4.82 7.73
CA SER A 16 0.45 -4.66 7.07
C SER A 16 0.77 -3.19 6.78
N LEU A 17 -0.21 -2.43 6.29
CA LEU A 17 0.00 -1.03 5.96
C LEU A 17 0.20 -0.18 7.21
N ASN A 18 -0.52 -0.47 8.29
CA ASN A 18 -0.31 0.24 9.55
C ASN A 18 1.05 -0.09 10.17
N ALA A 19 1.53 -1.33 10.02
CA ALA A 19 2.87 -1.70 10.46
C ALA A 19 3.94 -0.95 9.67
N LEU A 20 3.75 -0.79 8.36
CA LEU A 20 4.65 0.03 7.54
C LEU A 20 4.63 1.48 7.97
N ALA A 21 3.44 2.03 8.23
CA ALA A 21 3.32 3.42 8.66
C ALA A 21 4.05 3.68 9.98
N ALA A 22 4.06 2.68 10.87
CA ALA A 22 4.78 2.80 12.13
C ALA A 22 6.29 2.84 11.94
N LYS A 23 6.80 2.25 10.85
CA LYS A 23 8.24 2.21 10.55
C LYS A 23 8.69 3.36 9.65
N HIS A 24 7.79 3.91 8.86
CA HIS A 24 8.14 4.88 7.81
C HIS A 24 7.29 6.14 7.93
N SER A 25 7.87 7.22 8.41
CA SER A 25 7.19 8.50 8.58
C SER A 25 6.73 9.12 7.26
N ILE A 26 7.21 8.60 6.13
CA ILE A 26 6.79 9.02 4.80
C ILE A 26 5.32 8.63 4.52
N ILE A 27 4.77 7.66 5.26
CA ILE A 27 3.36 7.31 5.17
C ILE A 27 2.60 8.22 6.12
N GLY A 28 1.82 9.15 5.55
CA GLY A 28 1.08 10.12 6.34
C GLY A 28 -0.26 9.60 6.83
N GLU A 29 -0.89 8.72 6.06
CA GLU A 29 -2.21 8.21 6.42
C GLU A 29 -2.43 6.84 5.79
N VAL A 30 -3.10 5.97 6.53
CA VAL A 30 -3.59 4.67 6.03
C VAL A 30 -5.11 4.69 6.18
N ARG A 31 -5.84 4.43 5.09
CA ARG A 31 -7.30 4.45 5.13
C ARG A 31 -7.87 3.43 4.15
N GLY A 32 -9.15 3.09 4.37
CA GLY A 32 -9.83 2.19 3.45
C GLY A 32 -10.97 1.45 4.10
N ARG A 33 -11.65 0.64 3.31
CA ARG A 33 -12.75 -0.23 3.74
C ARG A 33 -12.60 -1.58 3.10
N GLY A 34 -12.77 -2.64 3.88
CA GLY A 34 -12.68 -4.00 3.39
C GLY A 34 -11.40 -4.20 2.60
N ALA A 35 -11.52 -4.77 1.41
CA ALA A 35 -10.37 -5.08 0.56
C ALA A 35 -9.78 -3.85 -0.16
N MET A 36 -10.41 -2.67 -0.04
CA MET A 36 -9.90 -1.45 -0.66
C MET A 36 -9.19 -0.61 0.38
N GLN A 37 -7.88 -0.49 0.26
CA GLN A 37 -7.04 0.27 1.18
C GLN A 37 -6.19 1.25 0.41
N ALA A 38 -5.79 2.34 1.07
CA ALA A 38 -4.94 3.35 0.45
C ALA A 38 -3.95 3.91 1.47
N ILE A 39 -2.78 4.30 0.99
CA ILE A 39 -1.81 5.03 1.80
C ILE A 39 -1.45 6.32 1.09
N GLU A 40 -1.24 7.36 1.88
CA GLU A 40 -0.83 8.67 1.40
C GLU A 40 0.63 8.90 1.75
N LEU A 41 1.44 9.24 0.74
CA LEU A 41 2.86 9.50 0.94
C LEU A 41 3.11 11.00 1.09
N VAL A 42 3.85 11.35 2.13
CA VAL A 42 4.13 12.74 2.49
C VAL A 42 5.62 12.91 2.76
N GLU A 43 6.08 14.15 2.79
CA GLU A 43 7.40 14.46 3.33
C GLU A 43 7.42 14.08 4.82
N PRO A 44 8.46 13.40 5.29
CA PRO A 44 8.48 12.89 6.67
C PRO A 44 8.14 13.97 7.71
N GLY A 45 7.20 13.63 8.59
CA GLY A 45 6.78 14.53 9.66
C GLY A 45 5.90 15.69 9.22
N THR A 46 5.39 15.68 7.99
CA THR A 46 4.53 16.75 7.44
C THR A 46 3.29 16.18 6.79
N THR A 47 2.44 17.07 6.27
CA THR A 47 1.32 16.69 5.42
C THR A 47 1.57 17.03 3.95
N THR A 48 2.77 17.46 3.62
CA THR A 48 3.13 17.83 2.25
C THR A 48 3.24 16.59 1.37
N PRO A 49 2.54 16.54 0.22
CA PRO A 49 2.60 15.39 -0.68
C PRO A 49 4.02 15.06 -1.15
N ASN A 50 4.29 13.78 -1.33
CA ASN A 50 5.62 13.30 -1.76
C ASN A 50 5.51 12.40 -2.99
N PRO A 51 5.24 12.96 -4.17
CA PRO A 51 5.10 12.17 -5.39
C PRO A 51 6.41 11.52 -5.85
N ALA A 52 7.55 12.07 -5.47
CA ALA A 52 8.84 11.47 -5.82
C ALA A 52 9.02 10.10 -5.16
N ALA A 53 8.65 9.99 -3.88
CA ALA A 53 8.70 8.72 -3.17
C ALA A 53 7.73 7.72 -3.80
N MET A 54 6.55 8.19 -4.20
CA MET A 54 5.58 7.33 -4.86
C MET A 54 6.14 6.75 -6.16
N ALA A 55 6.79 7.57 -6.98
CA ALA A 55 7.36 7.11 -8.23
C ALA A 55 8.40 6.01 -7.98
N THR A 56 9.22 6.16 -6.95
CA THR A 56 10.23 5.18 -6.57
C THR A 56 9.59 3.86 -6.13
N ILE A 57 8.56 3.94 -5.30
CA ILE A 57 7.83 2.76 -4.81
C ILE A 57 7.19 2.00 -5.97
N ILE A 58 6.50 2.72 -6.85
CA ILE A 58 5.83 2.11 -8.01
C ILE A 58 6.83 1.40 -8.90
N LYS A 59 7.93 2.06 -9.19
CA LYS A 59 8.97 1.50 -10.07
C LYS A 59 9.55 0.22 -9.47
N TYR A 60 9.81 0.22 -8.17
CA TYR A 60 10.32 -0.96 -7.48
C TYR A 60 9.32 -2.11 -7.56
N CYS A 61 8.06 -1.84 -7.23
CA CYS A 61 7.02 -2.87 -7.27
C CYS A 61 6.84 -3.43 -8.68
N GLN A 62 6.86 -2.59 -9.69
CA GLN A 62 6.76 -3.03 -11.08
C GLN A 62 7.93 -3.93 -11.46
N SER A 63 9.14 -3.62 -10.98
CA SER A 63 10.32 -4.45 -11.27
C SER A 63 10.21 -5.85 -10.68
N LYS A 64 9.37 -6.03 -9.66
CA LYS A 64 9.12 -7.32 -9.02
C LYS A 64 7.81 -7.95 -9.47
N GLY A 65 7.13 -7.37 -10.46
CA GLY A 65 5.89 -7.91 -10.98
C GLY A 65 4.65 -7.57 -10.17
N VAL A 66 4.75 -6.61 -9.25
CA VAL A 66 3.61 -6.17 -8.45
C VAL A 66 3.06 -4.87 -8.99
N LEU A 67 1.77 -4.86 -9.33
CA LEU A 67 1.09 -3.67 -9.83
C LEU A 67 0.35 -2.98 -8.69
N ILE A 68 0.53 -1.69 -8.58
CA ILE A 68 -0.20 -0.84 -7.66
C ILE A 68 -0.74 0.37 -8.43
N LEU A 69 -1.87 0.89 -7.96
CA LEU A 69 -2.53 2.01 -8.62
C LEU A 69 -2.22 3.31 -7.90
N THR A 70 -1.98 4.36 -8.68
CA THR A 70 -1.77 5.69 -8.13
C THR A 70 -3.08 6.46 -8.16
N ALA A 71 -3.25 7.36 -7.21
CA ALA A 71 -4.44 8.20 -7.12
C ALA A 71 -4.09 9.50 -6.39
N GLY A 72 -5.10 10.35 -6.24
CA GLY A 72 -4.97 11.61 -5.53
C GLY A 72 -4.55 12.75 -6.43
N THR A 73 -4.89 13.96 -6.02
CA THR A 73 -4.63 15.19 -6.78
C THR A 73 -3.15 15.45 -6.99
N TYR A 74 -2.33 15.03 -6.04
CA TYR A 74 -0.89 15.31 -6.04
C TYR A 74 -0.04 14.10 -6.42
N GLY A 75 -0.66 13.02 -6.90
CA GLY A 75 0.07 11.81 -7.28
C GLY A 75 0.82 11.15 -6.13
N ASN A 76 0.29 11.24 -4.91
CA ASN A 76 0.95 10.73 -3.70
C ASN A 76 0.14 9.68 -2.95
N VAL A 77 -0.92 9.16 -3.56
CA VAL A 77 -1.77 8.14 -2.93
C VAL A 77 -1.62 6.83 -3.69
N ILE A 78 -1.32 5.77 -2.96
CA ILE A 78 -1.26 4.41 -3.50
C ILE A 78 -2.52 3.68 -3.07
N ARG A 79 -3.25 3.13 -4.04
CA ARG A 79 -4.47 2.37 -3.80
C ARG A 79 -4.20 0.88 -3.97
N PHE A 80 -4.69 0.11 -3.04
CA PHE A 80 -4.58 -1.35 -3.05
C PHE A 80 -5.99 -1.93 -3.21
N LEU A 81 -6.21 -2.64 -4.31
CA LEU A 81 -7.50 -3.22 -4.61
C LEU A 81 -7.28 -4.64 -5.13
N PRO A 82 -6.83 -5.56 -4.25
CA PRO A 82 -6.56 -6.92 -4.69
C PRO A 82 -7.85 -7.64 -5.05
N PRO A 83 -7.80 -8.58 -6.00
CA PRO A 83 -8.97 -9.41 -6.30
C PRO A 83 -9.41 -10.17 -5.05
N ILE A 84 -10.72 -10.31 -4.85
CA ILE A 84 -11.25 -11.03 -3.69
C ILE A 84 -10.81 -12.49 -3.70
N VAL A 85 -10.52 -13.03 -4.89
CA VAL A 85 -10.07 -14.41 -5.06
C VAL A 85 -8.55 -14.60 -4.88
N ILE A 86 -7.82 -13.54 -4.60
CA ILE A 86 -6.37 -13.67 -4.39
C ILE A 86 -6.09 -14.57 -3.18
N SER A 87 -5.07 -15.41 -3.27
CA SER A 87 -4.67 -16.25 -2.14
C SER A 87 -3.93 -15.42 -1.09
N ASP A 88 -3.97 -15.86 0.16
CA ASP A 88 -3.25 -15.18 1.24
C ASP A 88 -1.74 -15.19 0.95
N GLU A 89 -1.23 -16.26 0.35
CA GLU A 89 0.18 -16.38 0.00
C GLU A 89 0.60 -15.30 -1.00
N LEU A 90 -0.17 -15.13 -2.10
CA LEU A 90 0.12 -14.10 -3.09
C LEU A 90 0.00 -12.70 -2.51
N LEU A 91 -1.01 -12.50 -1.67
CA LEU A 91 -1.21 -11.20 -1.03
C LEU A 91 -0.03 -10.86 -0.12
N ASN A 92 0.41 -11.82 0.69
CA ASN A 92 1.57 -11.62 1.58
C ASN A 92 2.86 -11.41 0.80
N ASP A 93 3.04 -12.11 -0.33
CA ASP A 93 4.19 -11.90 -1.20
C ASP A 93 4.23 -10.49 -1.74
N ALA A 94 3.09 -9.98 -2.20
CA ALA A 94 2.98 -8.62 -2.72
C ALA A 94 3.28 -7.58 -1.62
N LEU A 95 2.77 -7.81 -0.41
CA LEU A 95 3.03 -6.92 0.72
C LEU A 95 4.50 -6.96 1.13
N GLY A 96 5.16 -8.13 1.01
CA GLY A 96 6.59 -8.25 1.23
C GLY A 96 7.40 -7.40 0.26
N VAL A 97 7.01 -7.38 -1.01
CA VAL A 97 7.65 -6.54 -2.02
C VAL A 97 7.46 -5.07 -1.70
N LEU A 98 6.27 -4.69 -1.26
CA LEU A 98 5.98 -3.32 -0.86
C LEU A 98 6.86 -2.90 0.32
N GLU A 99 7.02 -3.77 1.31
CA GLU A 99 7.88 -3.52 2.46
C GLU A 99 9.33 -3.30 2.03
N GLU A 100 9.83 -4.12 1.10
CA GLU A 100 11.16 -3.95 0.53
C GLU A 100 11.30 -2.60 -0.17
N ALA A 101 10.26 -2.20 -0.90
CA ALA A 101 10.28 -0.93 -1.63
C ALA A 101 10.43 0.25 -0.66
N PHE A 102 9.70 0.26 0.44
CA PHE A 102 9.82 1.31 1.44
C PHE A 102 11.18 1.27 2.14
N ALA A 103 11.70 0.08 2.40
CA ALA A 103 13.00 -0.06 3.04
C ALA A 103 14.16 0.46 2.16
N SER A 104 13.94 0.52 0.84
CA SER A 104 14.96 0.97 -0.11
C SER A 104 15.02 2.49 -0.28
N LEU A 105 14.10 3.23 0.31
CA LEU A 105 14.04 4.69 0.18
C LEU A 105 15.15 5.40 0.96
#